data_a99b9847fe456ae207c18eb045b7bdfe
#
_entry.id   a99b9847fe456ae207c18eb045b7bdfe
#
_cell.length_a   1.000
_cell.length_b   1.000
_cell.length_c   1.000
_cell.angle_alpha   90.00
_cell.angle_beta   90.00
_cell.angle_gamma   90.00
#
_symmetry.space_group_name_H-M   'P 1'
#
loop_
_entity.id
_entity.type
_entity.pdbx_description
1 polymer ?
#
loop_
_entity_poly.entity_id
_entity_poly.type
_entity_poly.pdbx_seq_one_letter_code
_entity_poly.pdbx_strand_id
1 'polypeptide(L)'
;WSDKKVWGFDSFSGFPSYDENDDLEKFKNLYDNKVISKEHFQDYQLNIQLKEFISGKSASPSTISSSMDFSETSLSLLEDKINYFELDNIILVDGDYKETMAENMYTDVKFMSVLMDCDLYESHKIALPFVWDRIVNEGYMYLDEYYSLKFPGARIAADEFFENKIDKPRMYPRKPMDFERWFVKKNSE
;
A
#
# COMPACT_ATOMS: atom_id res chain seq x y z
N TRP A 1 -0.10 -0.08 27.12
CA TRP A 1 0.41 -0.12 25.73
C TRP A 1 1.03 -1.49 25.41
N SER A 2 1.49 -2.25 26.41
CA SER A 2 2.42 -3.37 26.30
C SER A 2 1.88 -4.65 25.66
N ASP A 3 0.57 -4.86 25.61
CA ASP A 3 0.02 -6.17 25.19
C ASP A 3 -0.26 -6.27 23.68
N LYS A 4 -0.12 -5.17 22.93
CA LYS A 4 -0.36 -5.16 21.48
C LYS A 4 0.94 -5.31 20.72
N LYS A 5 0.93 -6.20 19.75
CA LYS A 5 2.06 -6.40 18.84
C LYS A 5 1.87 -5.59 17.56
N VAL A 6 2.97 -5.07 17.05
CA VAL A 6 3.06 -4.46 15.72
C VAL A 6 3.75 -5.45 14.80
N TRP A 7 3.09 -5.80 13.71
CA TRP A 7 3.64 -6.70 12.70
C TRP A 7 4.05 -5.91 11.47
N GLY A 8 5.30 -6.01 11.08
CA GLY A 8 5.84 -5.45 9.86
C GLY A 8 6.22 -6.55 8.89
N PHE A 9 5.55 -6.59 7.75
CA PHE A 9 5.84 -7.53 6.65
C PHE A 9 6.54 -6.78 5.54
N ASP A 10 7.74 -7.18 5.20
CA ASP A 10 8.52 -6.56 4.12
C ASP A 10 9.55 -7.56 3.60
N SER A 11 9.95 -7.44 2.34
CA SER A 11 11.01 -8.26 1.76
C SER A 11 12.41 -7.74 2.09
N PHE A 12 12.51 -6.48 2.55
CA PHE A 12 13.77 -5.75 2.78
C PHE A 12 14.76 -5.82 1.60
N SER A 13 14.24 -6.12 0.42
CA SER A 13 15.01 -6.24 -0.83
C SER A 13 14.43 -5.42 -1.99
N GLY A 14 13.40 -4.61 -1.68
CA GLY A 14 12.70 -3.79 -2.64
C GLY A 14 11.57 -4.51 -3.36
N PHE A 15 11.08 -3.91 -4.44
CA PHE A 15 9.97 -4.45 -5.20
C PHE A 15 10.38 -5.71 -5.97
N PRO A 16 9.59 -6.80 -5.88
CA PRO A 16 9.94 -8.05 -6.56
C PRO A 16 9.78 -7.96 -8.09
N SER A 17 8.74 -7.30 -8.56
CA SER A 17 8.44 -7.10 -9.98
C SER A 17 7.30 -6.11 -10.15
N TYR A 18 7.19 -5.52 -11.36
CA TYR A 18 6.05 -4.68 -11.72
C TYR A 18 5.08 -5.50 -12.58
N ASP A 19 3.78 -5.30 -12.35
CA ASP A 19 2.70 -5.84 -13.18
C ASP A 19 2.28 -4.82 -14.25
N GLU A 20 1.58 -5.24 -15.29
CA GLU A 20 1.02 -4.33 -16.29
C GLU A 20 0.05 -3.29 -15.71
N ASN A 21 -0.58 -3.60 -14.56
CA ASN A 21 -1.44 -2.67 -13.84
C ASN A 21 -0.67 -1.58 -13.09
N ASP A 22 0.64 -1.73 -12.94
CA ASP A 22 1.53 -0.69 -12.38
C ASP A 22 2.01 0.31 -13.44
N ASP A 23 1.71 0.08 -14.72
CA ASP A 23 2.06 1.00 -15.79
C ASP A 23 1.39 2.35 -15.61
N LEU A 24 2.18 3.42 -15.74
CA LEU A 24 1.73 4.79 -15.50
C LEU A 24 0.56 5.21 -16.40
N GLU A 25 0.43 4.62 -17.59
CA GLU A 25 -0.70 4.87 -18.50
C GLU A 25 -2.05 4.44 -17.93
N LYS A 26 -2.08 3.52 -16.96
CA LYS A 26 -3.32 3.10 -16.28
C LYS A 26 -4.01 4.25 -15.54
N PHE A 27 -3.29 5.29 -15.09
CA PHE A 27 -3.92 6.49 -14.53
C PHE A 27 -4.87 7.17 -15.51
N LYS A 28 -4.51 7.18 -16.81
CA LYS A 28 -5.42 7.71 -17.83
C LYS A 28 -6.69 6.85 -17.93
N ASN A 29 -6.55 5.53 -17.89
CA ASN A 29 -7.68 4.62 -17.92
C ASN A 29 -8.60 4.80 -16.70
N LEU A 30 -8.01 4.93 -15.50
CA LEU A 30 -8.75 5.21 -14.27
C LEU A 30 -9.54 6.53 -14.36
N TYR A 31 -8.93 7.57 -14.94
CA TYR A 31 -9.61 8.85 -15.15
C TYR A 31 -10.72 8.77 -16.19
N ASP A 32 -10.48 8.19 -17.37
CA ASP A 32 -11.45 8.05 -18.45
C ASP A 32 -12.69 7.26 -18.00
N ASN A 33 -12.49 6.25 -17.14
CA ASN A 33 -13.55 5.44 -16.53
C ASN A 33 -14.16 6.09 -15.26
N LYS A 34 -13.75 7.31 -14.88
CA LYS A 34 -14.25 8.05 -13.71
C LYS A 34 -14.02 7.35 -12.37
N VAL A 35 -13.00 6.51 -12.29
CA VAL A 35 -12.57 5.84 -11.05
C VAL A 35 -11.81 6.83 -10.16
N ILE A 36 -11.01 7.70 -10.77
CA ILE A 36 -10.33 8.79 -10.07
C ILE A 36 -10.89 10.16 -10.49
N SER A 37 -10.74 11.13 -9.61
CA SER A 37 -11.19 12.50 -9.85
C SER A 37 -10.29 13.22 -10.89
N LYS A 38 -10.81 14.30 -11.45
CA LYS A 38 -10.01 15.19 -12.31
C LYS A 38 -8.82 15.78 -11.55
N GLU A 39 -9.00 16.13 -10.29
CA GLU A 39 -7.96 16.66 -9.42
C GLU A 39 -6.83 15.62 -9.26
N HIS A 40 -7.17 14.38 -8.90
CA HIS A 40 -6.20 13.29 -8.78
C HIS A 40 -5.40 13.09 -10.08
N PHE A 41 -6.08 13.06 -11.23
CA PHE A 41 -5.41 12.90 -12.51
C PHE A 41 -4.48 14.09 -12.85
N GLN A 42 -4.89 15.31 -12.52
CA GLN A 42 -4.04 16.50 -12.70
C GLN A 42 -2.80 16.47 -11.79
N ASP A 43 -2.96 16.07 -10.54
CA ASP A 43 -1.86 15.93 -9.59
C ASP A 43 -0.87 14.85 -10.06
N TYR A 44 -1.38 13.72 -10.56
CA TYR A 44 -0.55 12.70 -11.20
C TYR A 44 0.24 13.27 -12.39
N GLN A 45 -0.40 13.99 -13.31
CA GLN A 45 0.28 14.57 -14.46
C GLN A 45 1.38 15.57 -14.04
N LEU A 46 1.10 16.36 -13.01
CA LEU A 46 2.09 17.30 -12.47
C LEU A 46 3.28 16.56 -11.84
N ASN A 47 3.02 15.46 -11.12
CA ASN A 47 4.08 14.62 -10.54
C ASN A 47 4.99 14.03 -11.63
N ILE A 48 4.42 13.51 -12.73
CA ILE A 48 5.19 13.01 -13.89
C ILE A 48 6.07 14.13 -14.45
N GLN A 49 5.50 15.29 -14.76
CA GLN A 49 6.23 16.43 -15.33
C GLN A 49 7.39 16.87 -14.43
N LEU A 50 7.15 16.95 -13.14
CA LEU A 50 8.17 17.29 -12.15
C LEU A 50 9.31 16.25 -12.12
N LYS A 51 8.95 14.98 -12.12
CA LYS A 51 9.91 13.88 -12.10
C LYS A 51 10.79 13.87 -13.36
N GLU A 52 10.18 14.01 -14.52
CA GLU A 52 10.88 14.09 -15.80
C GLU A 52 11.78 15.31 -15.91
N PHE A 53 11.30 16.47 -15.41
CA PHE A 53 12.11 17.69 -15.36
C PHE A 53 13.36 17.51 -14.47
N ILE A 54 13.20 16.95 -13.28
CA ILE A 54 14.32 16.73 -12.34
C ILE A 54 15.31 15.68 -12.87
N SER A 55 14.81 14.58 -13.41
CA SER A 55 15.65 13.45 -13.83
C SER A 55 16.25 13.63 -15.25
N GLY A 56 15.64 14.47 -16.08
CA GLY A 56 15.95 14.59 -17.51
C GLY A 56 15.61 13.33 -18.32
N LYS A 57 14.77 12.43 -17.78
CA LYS A 57 14.38 11.15 -18.39
C LYS A 57 12.87 10.94 -18.28
N SER A 58 12.30 10.18 -19.18
CA SER A 58 10.89 9.77 -19.08
C SER A 58 10.65 8.96 -17.82
N ALA A 59 9.52 9.22 -17.16
CA ALA A 59 9.08 8.47 -16.00
C ALA A 59 8.63 7.05 -16.40
N SER A 60 8.88 6.10 -15.50
CA SER A 60 8.44 4.71 -15.60
C SER A 60 8.07 4.19 -14.20
N PRO A 61 7.39 3.04 -14.06
CA PRO A 61 7.11 2.47 -12.75
C PRO A 61 8.35 2.35 -11.87
N SER A 62 9.49 1.95 -12.43
CA SER A 62 10.75 1.79 -11.69
C SER A 62 11.48 3.09 -11.35
N THR A 63 11.08 4.23 -11.92
CA THR A 63 11.78 5.51 -11.72
C THR A 63 10.88 6.60 -11.16
N ILE A 64 9.58 6.40 -11.10
CA ILE A 64 8.64 7.42 -10.62
C ILE A 64 8.84 7.76 -9.14
N SER A 65 9.17 6.78 -8.31
CA SER A 65 9.53 7.02 -6.91
C SER A 65 10.93 7.60 -6.79
N SER A 66 11.13 8.51 -5.83
CA SER A 66 12.46 9.00 -5.46
C SER A 66 13.31 7.93 -4.78
N SER A 67 12.66 6.96 -4.16
CA SER A 67 13.32 5.80 -3.53
C SER A 67 13.54 4.63 -4.51
N MET A 68 13.32 4.86 -5.81
CA MET A 68 13.42 3.84 -6.86
C MET A 68 12.53 2.64 -6.54
N ASP A 69 13.11 1.45 -6.48
CA ASP A 69 12.46 0.17 -6.14
C ASP A 69 12.54 -0.20 -4.65
N PHE A 70 13.00 0.71 -3.80
CA PHE A 70 13.21 0.52 -2.36
C PHE A 70 14.21 -0.59 -1.99
N SER A 71 15.08 -1.02 -2.90
CA SER A 71 16.09 -2.06 -2.64
C SER A 71 17.19 -1.64 -1.65
N GLU A 72 17.32 -0.35 -1.37
CA GLU A 72 18.28 0.17 -0.38
C GLU A 72 17.77 0.10 1.09
N THR A 73 16.70 -0.65 1.35
CA THR A 73 16.23 -0.90 2.72
C THR A 73 17.11 -1.94 3.42
N SER A 74 17.15 -1.90 4.76
CA SER A 74 17.98 -2.80 5.56
C SER A 74 17.26 -3.30 6.78
N LEU A 75 17.00 -4.62 6.80
CA LEU A 75 16.43 -5.30 7.97
C LEU A 75 17.29 -5.07 9.21
N SER A 76 18.61 -5.27 9.10
CA SER A 76 19.52 -5.12 10.25
C SER A 76 19.52 -3.70 10.82
N LEU A 77 19.46 -2.68 9.98
CA LEU A 77 19.35 -1.29 10.45
C LEU A 77 18.03 -1.04 11.18
N LEU A 78 16.94 -1.66 10.75
CA LEU A 78 15.65 -1.55 11.43
C LEU A 78 15.68 -2.29 12.77
N GLU A 79 16.25 -3.48 12.82
CA GLU A 79 16.47 -4.24 14.08
C GLU A 79 17.32 -3.45 15.07
N ASP A 80 18.40 -2.82 14.61
CA ASP A 80 19.23 -1.96 15.45
C ASP A 80 18.44 -0.78 16.03
N LYS A 81 17.56 -0.16 15.24
CA LYS A 81 16.69 0.92 15.72
C LYS A 81 15.66 0.42 16.74
N ILE A 82 15.04 -0.74 16.49
CA ILE A 82 14.10 -1.39 17.41
C ILE A 82 14.78 -1.65 18.76
N ASN A 83 15.98 -2.22 18.73
CA ASN A 83 16.78 -2.49 19.91
C ASN A 83 17.21 -1.20 20.63
N TYR A 84 17.65 -0.18 19.90
CA TYR A 84 18.06 1.11 20.47
C TYR A 84 16.91 1.81 21.22
N PHE A 85 15.68 1.70 20.69
CA PHE A 85 14.49 2.27 21.33
C PHE A 85 13.80 1.31 22.32
N GLU A 86 14.38 0.13 22.57
CA GLU A 86 13.84 -0.89 23.48
C GLU A 86 12.37 -1.27 23.16
N LEU A 87 12.07 -1.43 21.86
CA LEU A 87 10.71 -1.76 21.40
C LEU A 87 10.52 -3.28 21.36
N ASP A 88 9.96 -3.85 22.43
CA ASP A 88 9.79 -5.29 22.61
C ASP A 88 8.52 -5.87 21.98
N ASN A 89 7.68 -5.02 21.40
CA ASN A 89 6.39 -5.37 20.85
C ASN A 89 6.34 -5.36 19.31
N ILE A 90 7.47 -5.22 18.63
CA ILE A 90 7.56 -5.26 17.16
C ILE A 90 8.00 -6.64 16.69
N ILE A 91 7.30 -7.16 15.69
CA ILE A 91 7.60 -8.42 15.01
C ILE A 91 7.81 -8.10 13.55
N LEU A 92 9.03 -8.31 13.07
CA LEU A 92 9.36 -8.20 11.65
C LEU A 92 9.23 -9.57 10.99
N VAL A 93 8.58 -9.60 9.84
CA VAL A 93 8.42 -10.79 9.00
C VAL A 93 9.12 -10.48 7.68
N ASP A 94 10.32 -11.02 7.55
CA ASP A 94 11.16 -10.86 6.37
C ASP A 94 10.80 -11.88 5.30
N GLY A 95 10.56 -11.42 4.09
CA GLY A 95 10.34 -12.25 2.91
C GLY A 95 9.23 -11.78 1.98
N ASP A 96 9.19 -12.39 0.80
CA ASP A 96 8.13 -12.15 -0.19
C ASP A 96 6.76 -12.50 0.37
N TYR A 97 5.75 -11.70 0.08
CA TYR A 97 4.37 -11.92 0.53
C TYR A 97 3.79 -13.25 0.05
N LYS A 98 4.23 -13.77 -1.10
CA LYS A 98 3.83 -15.11 -1.58
C LYS A 98 4.17 -16.21 -0.58
N GLU A 99 5.24 -16.01 0.19
CA GLU A 99 5.70 -16.95 1.21
C GLU A 99 5.18 -16.59 2.59
N THR A 100 5.32 -15.31 2.97
CA THR A 100 5.02 -14.84 4.33
C THR A 100 3.55 -14.61 4.60
N MET A 101 2.73 -14.39 3.56
CA MET A 101 1.29 -14.19 3.65
C MET A 101 0.49 -15.37 3.05
N ALA A 102 1.05 -16.58 3.04
CA ALA A 102 0.31 -17.77 2.64
C ALA A 102 -0.89 -18.00 3.60
N GLU A 103 -1.96 -18.59 3.07
CA GLU A 103 -3.26 -18.75 3.78
C GLU A 103 -3.14 -19.41 5.16
N ASN A 104 -2.25 -20.40 5.28
CA ASN A 104 -2.01 -21.17 6.51
C ASN A 104 -1.05 -20.50 7.51
N MET A 105 -0.49 -19.32 7.16
CA MET A 105 0.43 -18.61 8.04
C MET A 105 -0.35 -17.72 9.03
N TYR A 106 0.12 -17.65 10.27
CA TYR A 106 -0.39 -16.76 11.32
C TYR A 106 -1.91 -16.83 11.52
N THR A 107 -2.51 -18.02 11.48
CA THR A 107 -3.96 -18.26 11.56
C THR A 107 -4.60 -17.71 12.83
N ASP A 108 -3.86 -17.69 13.95
CA ASP A 108 -4.33 -17.19 15.24
C ASP A 108 -4.12 -15.69 15.43
N VAL A 109 -3.46 -15.03 14.47
CA VAL A 109 -3.21 -13.58 14.56
C VAL A 109 -4.43 -12.80 14.11
N LYS A 110 -4.82 -11.79 14.91
CA LYS A 110 -5.88 -10.85 14.58
C LYS A 110 -5.35 -9.42 14.64
N PHE A 111 -5.73 -8.63 13.64
CA PHE A 111 -5.34 -7.22 13.51
C PHE A 111 -6.48 -6.30 13.92
N MET A 112 -6.20 -5.32 14.78
CA MET A 112 -7.11 -4.21 15.08
C MET A 112 -7.10 -3.19 13.94
N SER A 113 -5.90 -2.92 13.41
CA SER A 113 -5.68 -1.98 12.33
C SER A 113 -4.55 -2.46 11.44
N VAL A 114 -4.63 -2.09 10.18
CA VAL A 114 -3.62 -2.37 9.15
C VAL A 114 -3.31 -1.08 8.41
N LEU A 115 -2.03 -0.80 8.20
CA LEU A 115 -1.55 0.12 7.18
C LEU A 115 -1.19 -0.72 5.95
N MET A 116 -1.93 -0.54 4.86
CA MET A 116 -1.66 -1.17 3.58
C MET A 116 -0.78 -0.21 2.76
N ASP A 117 0.51 -0.47 2.76
CA ASP A 117 1.56 0.38 2.19
C ASP A 117 2.57 -0.52 1.48
N CYS A 118 2.11 -1.15 0.39
CA CYS A 118 2.90 -2.10 -0.38
C CYS A 118 2.94 -1.78 -1.88
N ASP A 119 2.59 -0.55 -2.22
CA ASP A 119 2.75 0.13 -3.51
C ASP A 119 2.13 -0.57 -4.72
N LEU A 120 2.49 -1.81 -5.02
CA LEU A 120 2.28 -2.46 -6.30
C LEU A 120 1.02 -3.34 -6.34
N TYR A 121 0.53 -3.59 -7.56
CA TYR A 121 -0.66 -4.40 -7.83
C TYR A 121 -0.58 -5.81 -7.22
N GLU A 122 0.45 -6.57 -7.56
CA GLU A 122 0.61 -7.95 -7.07
C GLU A 122 0.76 -8.03 -5.56
N SER A 123 1.47 -7.09 -4.95
CA SER A 123 1.60 -7.01 -3.49
C SER A 123 0.23 -6.81 -2.82
N HIS A 124 -0.60 -5.93 -3.36
CA HIS A 124 -1.97 -5.73 -2.88
C HIS A 124 -2.86 -6.95 -3.10
N LYS A 125 -2.75 -7.65 -4.24
CA LYS A 125 -3.53 -8.88 -4.53
C LYS A 125 -3.26 -9.98 -3.52
N ILE A 126 -2.04 -10.07 -3.00
CA ILE A 126 -1.66 -11.06 -1.99
C ILE A 126 -2.04 -10.57 -0.58
N ALA A 127 -1.69 -9.33 -0.25
CA ALA A 127 -1.84 -8.83 1.11
C ALA A 127 -3.31 -8.57 1.49
N LEU A 128 -4.14 -8.06 0.58
CA LEU A 128 -5.54 -7.73 0.88
C LEU A 128 -6.35 -8.91 1.42
N PRO A 129 -6.44 -10.08 0.76
CA PRO A 129 -7.17 -11.22 1.32
C PRO A 129 -6.57 -11.69 2.64
N PHE A 130 -5.24 -11.79 2.73
CA PHE A 130 -4.55 -12.24 3.94
C PHE A 130 -4.89 -11.38 5.16
N VAL A 131 -4.77 -10.05 5.03
CA VAL A 131 -5.04 -9.15 6.16
C VAL A 131 -6.54 -8.99 6.41
N TRP A 132 -7.39 -9.02 5.36
CA TRP A 132 -8.83 -8.85 5.51
C TRP A 132 -9.45 -9.96 6.37
N ASP A 133 -9.04 -11.21 6.18
CA ASP A 133 -9.52 -12.34 6.96
C ASP A 133 -9.08 -12.29 8.43
N ARG A 134 -8.03 -11.52 8.70
CA ARG A 134 -7.45 -11.36 10.05
C ARG A 134 -7.85 -10.07 10.75
N ILE A 135 -8.38 -9.08 10.05
CA ILE A 135 -8.92 -7.88 10.69
C ILE A 135 -10.17 -8.26 11.50
N VAL A 136 -10.20 -7.85 12.77
CA VAL A 136 -11.36 -8.03 13.63
C VAL A 136 -12.56 -7.21 13.16
N ASN A 137 -13.76 -7.60 13.55
CA ASN A 137 -14.94 -6.75 13.38
C ASN A 137 -14.70 -5.37 14.05
N GLU A 138 -15.18 -4.30 13.43
CA GLU A 138 -14.87 -2.90 13.78
C GLU A 138 -13.39 -2.51 13.58
N GLY A 139 -12.55 -3.41 13.09
CA GLY A 139 -11.17 -3.15 12.75
C GLY A 139 -11.04 -2.27 11.49
N TYR A 140 -9.83 -1.78 11.27
CA TYR A 140 -9.57 -0.67 10.38
C TYR A 140 -8.38 -0.93 9.46
N MET A 141 -8.53 -0.62 8.17
CA MET A 141 -7.46 -0.67 7.18
C MET A 141 -7.29 0.71 6.54
N TYR A 142 -6.13 1.30 6.68
CA TYR A 142 -5.71 2.47 5.93
C TYR A 142 -5.09 2.03 4.60
N LEU A 143 -5.46 2.67 3.49
CA LEU A 143 -5.02 2.37 2.13
C LEU A 143 -4.13 3.52 1.66
N ASP A 144 -2.80 3.37 1.77
CA ASP A 144 -1.87 4.47 1.50
C ASP A 144 -1.89 4.85 0.01
N GLU A 145 -1.65 3.91 -0.87
CA GLU A 145 -1.58 4.14 -2.31
C GLU A 145 -2.94 4.23 -3.01
N TYR A 146 -4.07 4.28 -2.30
CA TYR A 146 -5.37 4.43 -2.94
C TYR A 146 -5.54 5.80 -3.62
N TYR A 147 -4.80 6.82 -3.14
CA TYR A 147 -4.56 8.09 -3.80
C TYR A 147 -3.08 8.21 -4.19
N SER A 148 -2.61 7.29 -5.00
CA SER A 148 -1.22 7.32 -5.46
C SER A 148 -1.05 8.28 -6.62
N LEU A 149 0.11 8.91 -6.69
CA LEU A 149 0.57 9.67 -7.87
C LEU A 149 1.69 8.91 -8.60
N LYS A 150 1.92 7.65 -8.22
CA LYS A 150 3.04 6.83 -8.69
C LYS A 150 2.60 5.45 -9.15
N PHE A 151 1.76 4.75 -8.38
CA PHE A 151 1.44 3.34 -8.55
C PHE A 151 -0.07 3.15 -8.71
N PRO A 152 -0.59 3.07 -9.96
CA PRO A 152 -2.02 2.90 -10.19
C PRO A 152 -2.52 1.50 -9.79
N GLY A 153 -1.64 0.50 -9.79
CA GLY A 153 -1.95 -0.89 -9.50
C GLY A 153 -2.51 -1.12 -8.11
N ALA A 154 -2.04 -0.38 -7.11
CA ALA A 154 -2.57 -0.41 -5.75
C ALA A 154 -4.08 -0.12 -5.70
N ARG A 155 -4.51 0.94 -6.40
CA ARG A 155 -5.93 1.32 -6.54
C ARG A 155 -6.72 0.25 -7.27
N ILE A 156 -6.21 -0.25 -8.39
CA ILE A 156 -6.87 -1.27 -9.20
C ILE A 156 -7.11 -2.53 -8.37
N ALA A 157 -6.07 -3.04 -7.71
CA ALA A 157 -6.16 -4.24 -6.87
C ALA A 157 -7.14 -4.08 -5.71
N ALA A 158 -7.15 -2.91 -5.06
CA ALA A 158 -8.08 -2.63 -3.98
C ALA A 158 -9.53 -2.55 -4.48
N ASP A 159 -9.80 -1.87 -5.59
CA ASP A 159 -11.13 -1.78 -6.16
C ASP A 159 -11.66 -3.17 -6.57
N GLU A 160 -10.86 -4.01 -7.20
CA GLU A 160 -11.19 -5.40 -7.51
C GLU A 160 -11.51 -6.21 -6.27
N PHE A 161 -10.68 -6.12 -5.24
CA PHE A 161 -10.86 -6.88 -4.00
C PHE A 161 -12.15 -6.50 -3.27
N PHE A 162 -12.47 -5.21 -3.25
CA PHE A 162 -13.66 -4.71 -2.57
C PHE A 162 -14.92 -4.69 -3.46
N GLU A 163 -14.85 -5.05 -4.75
CA GLU A 163 -15.98 -4.96 -5.70
C GLU A 163 -17.26 -5.64 -5.16
N ASN A 164 -17.13 -6.85 -4.64
CA ASN A 164 -18.25 -7.66 -4.17
C ASN A 164 -18.39 -7.70 -2.64
N LYS A 165 -17.63 -6.86 -1.91
CA LYS A 165 -17.73 -6.79 -0.44
C LYS A 165 -18.74 -5.71 -0.02
N ILE A 166 -19.36 -5.92 1.15
CA ILE A 166 -20.26 -4.94 1.77
C ILE A 166 -19.46 -3.70 2.20
N ASP A 167 -18.30 -3.93 2.83
CA ASP A 167 -17.41 -2.88 3.25
C ASP A 167 -16.62 -2.34 2.06
N LYS A 168 -16.61 -1.03 1.92
CA LYS A 168 -16.00 -0.33 0.78
C LYS A 168 -14.97 0.69 1.25
N PRO A 169 -13.96 0.98 0.42
CA PRO A 169 -13.10 2.13 0.64
C PRO A 169 -13.89 3.43 0.80
N ARG A 170 -13.53 4.22 1.78
CA ARG A 170 -14.12 5.52 2.10
C ARG A 170 -13.04 6.55 2.28
N MET A 171 -13.30 7.76 1.81
CA MET A 171 -12.38 8.87 1.99
C MET A 171 -12.62 9.56 3.33
N TYR A 172 -11.56 9.90 4.03
CA TYR A 172 -11.64 10.81 5.17
C TYR A 172 -12.12 12.19 4.74
N PRO A 173 -12.90 12.87 5.59
CA PRO A 173 -13.18 14.28 5.38
C PRO A 173 -11.87 15.08 5.28
N ARG A 174 -11.67 15.78 4.17
CA ARG A 174 -10.47 16.59 3.93
C ARG A 174 -10.80 18.08 3.90
N LYS A 175 -9.81 18.91 4.25
CA LYS A 175 -9.86 20.35 4.04
C LYS A 175 -9.48 20.69 2.59
N PRO A 176 -9.85 21.88 2.10
CA PRO A 176 -9.30 22.39 0.83
C PRO A 176 -7.78 22.32 0.84
N MET A 177 -7.17 21.91 -0.25
CA MET A 177 -5.71 21.76 -0.41
C MET A 177 -5.07 20.57 0.35
N ASP A 178 -5.87 19.73 1.02
CA ASP A 178 -5.39 18.49 1.61
C ASP A 178 -5.57 17.34 0.60
N PHE A 179 -4.65 16.37 0.58
CA PHE A 179 -4.77 15.20 -0.29
C PHE A 179 -5.74 14.16 0.30
N GLU A 180 -6.22 13.28 -0.54
CA GLU A 180 -7.15 12.23 -0.14
C GLU A 180 -6.45 11.18 0.73
N ARG A 181 -7.14 10.74 1.78
CA ARG A 181 -6.76 9.60 2.61
C ARG A 181 -7.91 8.62 2.63
N TRP A 182 -7.62 7.38 2.35
CA TRP A 182 -8.63 6.37 2.17
C TRP A 182 -8.49 5.24 3.19
N PHE A 183 -9.62 4.70 3.58
CA PHE A 183 -9.69 3.61 4.56
C PHE A 183 -10.87 2.69 4.31
N VAL A 184 -10.81 1.50 4.90
CA VAL A 184 -11.94 0.59 5.05
C VAL A 184 -12.10 0.25 6.52
N LYS A 185 -13.33 0.30 7.02
CA LYS A 185 -13.69 -0.24 8.33
C LYS A 185 -14.44 -1.55 8.09
N LYS A 186 -14.01 -2.62 8.73
CA LYS A 186 -14.64 -3.93 8.63
C LYS A 186 -15.84 -3.98 9.58
N ASN A 187 -17.05 -4.07 9.03
CA ASN A 187 -18.29 -4.21 9.81
C ASN A 187 -19.02 -5.53 9.48
N SER A 188 -18.52 -6.28 8.49
CA SER A 188 -19.01 -7.61 8.12
C SER A 188 -18.36 -8.69 8.97
N GLU A 189 -19.15 -9.66 9.39
CA GLU A 189 -18.68 -10.88 10.03
C GLU A 189 -18.02 -11.84 9.04
#